data_b86ebc0c414fe001e0de13164ed54f69
#
_entry.id   b86ebc0c414fe001e0de13164ed54f69
#
_cell.length_a   1.000
_cell.length_b   1.000
_cell.length_c   1.000
_cell.angle_alpha   90.00
_cell.angle_beta   90.00
_cell.angle_gamma   90.00
#
_symmetry.space_group_name_H-M   'P 1'
#
loop_
_entity.id
_entity.type
_entity.pdbx_description
1 polymer ?
#
loop_
_entity_poly.entity_id
_entity_poly.type
_entity_poly.pdbx_seq_one_letter_code
_entity_poly.pdbx_strand_id
1 'polypeptide(L)'
;MNKEFCIMPSNPPYWYNKRFVGSERHEIWEGRTGNRKKSIEDGLVVFTTPQLHRLEKFSIHKSHKQWEEKTQMQRISVKVWCKYYNKTEEDFRERYGRLPL
;
A
#
# COMPACT_ATOMS: atom_id res chain seq x y z
N MET A 1 -11.19 -7.37 12.60
CA MET A 1 -10.55 -6.46 11.65
C MET A 1 -11.12 -6.69 10.25
N ASN A 2 -11.60 -5.65 9.61
CA ASN A 2 -12.18 -5.77 8.27
C ASN A 2 -11.08 -5.81 7.20
N LYS A 3 -10.83 -6.98 6.64
CA LYS A 3 -9.78 -7.18 5.63
C LYS A 3 -10.09 -6.52 4.29
N GLU A 4 -11.34 -6.11 4.08
CA GLU A 4 -11.77 -5.41 2.86
C GLU A 4 -11.76 -3.89 3.04
N PHE A 5 -11.45 -3.39 4.23
CA PHE A 5 -11.40 -1.96 4.50
C PHE A 5 -10.25 -1.32 3.71
N CYS A 6 -10.58 -0.35 2.87
CA CYS A 6 -9.62 0.31 2.00
C CYS A 6 -9.97 1.78 1.84
N ILE A 7 -9.01 2.65 2.09
CA ILE A 7 -9.18 4.09 1.90
C ILE A 7 -8.45 4.59 0.65
N MET A 8 -7.74 3.72 -0.05
CA MET A 8 -6.96 4.08 -1.23
C MET A 8 -7.86 4.32 -2.46
N PRO A 9 -7.46 5.24 -3.34
CA PRO A 9 -8.08 5.32 -4.65
C PRO A 9 -7.59 4.19 -5.55
N SER A 10 -8.35 3.86 -6.59
CA SER A 10 -7.88 2.96 -7.64
C SER A 10 -6.92 3.69 -8.57
N ASN A 11 -5.95 2.96 -9.10
CA ASN A 11 -5.02 3.45 -10.11
C ASN A 11 -4.82 2.38 -11.19
N PRO A 12 -5.85 2.15 -12.02
CA PRO A 12 -5.72 1.15 -13.06
C PRO A 12 -4.61 1.51 -14.05
N PRO A 13 -3.90 0.52 -14.57
CA PRO A 13 -4.10 -0.92 -14.41
C PRO A 13 -3.31 -1.55 -13.26
N TYR A 14 -2.66 -0.76 -12.40
CA TYR A 14 -1.74 -1.29 -11.40
C TYR A 14 -2.44 -1.80 -10.15
N TRP A 15 -3.44 -1.08 -9.65
CA TRP A 15 -4.18 -1.54 -8.48
C TRP A 15 -5.59 -0.96 -8.43
N TYR A 16 -6.43 -1.59 -7.60
CA TYR A 16 -7.82 -1.20 -7.42
C TYR A 16 -8.15 -1.14 -5.93
N ASN A 17 -9.14 -0.34 -5.58
CA ASN A 17 -9.54 -0.15 -4.18
C ASN A 17 -10.63 -1.13 -3.72
N LYS A 18 -11.01 -2.07 -4.57
CA LYS A 18 -11.97 -3.13 -4.26
C LYS A 18 -11.50 -4.46 -4.82
N ARG A 19 -11.87 -5.53 -4.12
CA ARG A 19 -11.57 -6.88 -4.58
C ARG A 19 -12.30 -7.17 -5.89
N PHE A 20 -11.61 -7.83 -6.81
CA PHE A 20 -12.20 -8.33 -8.06
C PHE A 20 -11.81 -9.79 -8.21
N VAL A 21 -12.50 -10.52 -9.10
CA VAL A 21 -12.25 -11.94 -9.32
C VAL A 21 -10.79 -12.15 -9.72
N GLY A 22 -10.10 -13.02 -8.99
CA GLY A 22 -8.68 -13.32 -9.23
C GLY A 22 -7.73 -12.33 -8.60
N SER A 23 -8.22 -11.30 -7.89
CA SER A 23 -7.32 -10.33 -7.26
C SER A 23 -6.70 -10.88 -5.99
N GLU A 24 -5.52 -10.33 -5.66
CA GLU A 24 -4.85 -10.56 -4.38
C GLU A 24 -4.76 -9.23 -3.64
N ARG A 25 -4.94 -9.29 -2.32
CA ARG A 25 -4.76 -8.10 -1.48
C ARG A 25 -3.28 -7.85 -1.25
N HIS A 26 -2.87 -6.60 -1.45
CA HIS A 26 -1.52 -6.14 -1.17
C HIS A 26 -1.57 -5.12 -0.04
N GLU A 27 -0.86 -5.39 1.06
CA GLU A 27 -0.67 -4.45 2.15
C GLU A 27 0.44 -3.50 1.75
N ILE A 28 0.12 -2.20 1.65
CA ILE A 28 1.06 -1.21 1.11
C ILE A 28 2.29 -1.06 1.98
N TRP A 29 2.11 -1.11 3.30
CA TRP A 29 3.20 -1.04 4.25
C TRP A 29 3.39 -2.40 4.90
N GLU A 30 4.59 -2.93 4.79
CA GLU A 30 4.97 -4.21 5.37
C GLU A 30 6.34 -4.06 6.02
N GLY A 31 6.71 -5.03 6.86
CA GLY A 31 7.98 -5.00 7.53
C GLY A 31 7.94 -5.61 8.92
N ARG A 32 9.09 -5.58 9.58
CA ARG A 32 9.33 -6.30 10.84
C ARG A 32 8.66 -5.66 12.06
N THR A 33 8.22 -4.42 11.96
CA THR A 33 7.70 -3.64 13.09
C THR A 33 6.17 -3.65 13.19
N GLY A 34 5.51 -4.64 12.57
CA GLY A 34 4.06 -4.73 12.60
C GLY A 34 3.36 -3.81 11.61
N ASN A 35 4.09 -3.25 10.64
CA ASN A 35 3.51 -2.33 9.66
C ASN A 35 2.41 -2.98 8.82
N ARG A 36 2.53 -4.27 8.54
CA ARG A 36 1.50 -5.01 7.80
C ARG A 36 0.15 -4.93 8.52
N LYS A 37 0.14 -5.16 9.82
CA LYS A 37 -1.07 -5.07 10.63
C LYS A 37 -1.62 -3.64 10.64
N LYS A 38 -0.74 -2.66 10.79
CA LYS A 38 -1.13 -1.24 10.76
C LYS A 38 -1.72 -0.85 9.41
N SER A 39 -1.13 -1.36 8.33
CA SER A 39 -1.62 -1.11 6.97
C SER A 39 -3.05 -1.63 6.80
N ILE A 40 -3.33 -2.83 7.30
CA ILE A 40 -4.68 -3.41 7.27
C ILE A 40 -5.64 -2.58 8.13
N GLU A 41 -5.25 -2.24 9.35
CA GLU A 41 -6.08 -1.47 10.28
C GLU A 41 -6.44 -0.10 9.70
N ASP A 42 -5.49 0.53 9.03
CA ASP A 42 -5.66 1.88 8.50
C ASP A 42 -6.33 1.91 7.12
N GLY A 43 -6.56 0.76 6.50
CA GLY A 43 -7.15 0.70 5.17
C GLY A 43 -6.16 0.97 4.05
N LEU A 44 -4.86 0.88 4.33
CA LEU A 44 -3.81 1.05 3.33
C LEU A 44 -3.51 -0.28 2.65
N VAL A 45 -4.52 -0.78 1.97
CA VAL A 45 -4.45 -2.00 1.18
C VAL A 45 -5.02 -1.72 -0.20
N VAL A 46 -4.57 -2.47 -1.19
CA VAL A 46 -5.10 -2.42 -2.56
C VAL A 46 -5.25 -3.84 -3.08
N PHE A 47 -5.94 -3.97 -4.19
CA PHE A 47 -6.14 -5.26 -4.85
C PHE A 47 -5.51 -5.24 -6.22
N THR A 48 -4.70 -6.23 -6.50
CA THR A 48 -3.93 -6.31 -7.73
C THR A 48 -3.98 -7.72 -8.28
N THR A 49 -3.48 -7.91 -9.50
CA THR A 49 -3.37 -9.23 -10.08
C THR A 49 -2.25 -10.02 -9.41
N PRO A 50 -2.34 -11.37 -9.40
CA PRO A 50 -1.25 -12.20 -8.85
C PRO A 50 0.10 -11.90 -9.50
N GLN A 51 0.13 -11.63 -10.81
CA GLN A 51 1.36 -11.32 -11.51
C GLN A 51 2.04 -10.08 -10.96
N LEU A 52 1.28 -8.99 -10.83
CA LEU A 52 1.82 -7.75 -10.30
C LEU A 52 2.23 -7.89 -8.83
N HIS A 53 1.44 -8.60 -8.04
CA HIS A 53 1.71 -8.82 -6.62
C HIS A 53 3.01 -9.60 -6.42
N ARG A 54 3.21 -10.66 -7.21
CA ARG A 54 4.42 -11.48 -7.12
C ARG A 54 5.66 -10.70 -7.57
N LEU A 55 5.51 -9.91 -8.62
CA LEU A 55 6.62 -9.09 -9.13
C LEU A 55 7.05 -8.06 -8.10
N GLU A 56 6.12 -7.44 -7.39
CA GLU A 56 6.45 -6.52 -6.32
C GLU A 56 7.27 -7.18 -5.21
N LYS A 57 6.91 -8.43 -4.85
CA LYS A 57 7.60 -9.14 -3.78
C LYS A 57 9.02 -9.59 -4.15
N PHE A 58 9.21 -10.02 -5.39
CA PHE A 58 10.45 -10.71 -5.79
C PHE A 58 11.32 -9.92 -6.74
N SER A 59 10.84 -8.83 -7.30
CA SER A 59 11.51 -8.16 -8.41
C SER A 59 11.80 -6.69 -8.18
N ILE A 60 11.69 -6.23 -6.94
CA ILE A 60 11.92 -4.81 -6.63
C ILE A 60 13.30 -4.33 -7.10
N HIS A 61 14.28 -5.23 -7.14
CA HIS A 61 15.63 -4.93 -7.61
C HIS A 61 15.86 -5.32 -9.06
N LYS A 62 14.90 -5.99 -9.70
CA LYS A 62 15.01 -6.47 -11.07
C LYS A 62 14.27 -5.59 -12.07
N SER A 63 13.30 -4.81 -11.62
CA SER A 63 12.51 -3.94 -12.47
C SER A 63 12.43 -2.55 -11.85
N HIS A 64 13.07 -1.61 -12.50
CA HIS A 64 13.03 -0.19 -12.12
C HIS A 64 11.59 0.33 -12.11
N LYS A 65 10.79 -0.06 -13.10
CA LYS A 65 9.41 0.36 -13.19
C LYS A 65 8.57 -0.12 -12.00
N GLN A 66 8.75 -1.36 -11.57
CA GLN A 66 8.03 -1.93 -10.44
C GLN A 66 8.41 -1.25 -9.13
N TRP A 67 9.69 -0.94 -8.98
CA TRP A 67 10.17 -0.20 -7.82
C TRP A 67 9.53 1.19 -7.76
N GLU A 68 9.46 1.88 -8.90
CA GLU A 68 8.81 3.18 -9.00
C GLU A 68 7.33 3.10 -8.64
N GLU A 69 6.62 2.08 -9.16
CA GLU A 69 5.19 1.90 -8.86
C GLU A 69 4.96 1.66 -7.36
N LYS A 70 5.77 0.83 -6.75
CA LYS A 70 5.67 0.57 -5.31
C LYS A 70 5.93 1.84 -4.51
N THR A 71 6.96 2.59 -4.86
CA THR A 71 7.28 3.86 -4.19
C THR A 71 6.16 4.86 -4.36
N GLN A 72 5.60 4.97 -5.55
CA GLN A 72 4.48 5.87 -5.82
C GLN A 72 3.25 5.46 -5.02
N MET A 73 2.96 4.17 -4.95
CA MET A 73 1.85 3.66 -4.14
C MET A 73 2.02 4.08 -2.67
N GLN A 74 3.22 3.95 -2.13
CA GLN A 74 3.51 4.37 -0.76
C GLN A 74 3.36 5.88 -0.57
N ARG A 75 3.82 6.68 -1.53
CA ARG A 75 3.67 8.14 -1.48
C ARG A 75 2.20 8.56 -1.48
N ILE A 76 1.41 7.94 -2.34
CA ILE A 76 -0.02 8.19 -2.40
C ILE A 76 -0.67 7.79 -1.08
N SER A 77 -0.28 6.66 -0.50
CA SER A 77 -0.86 6.18 0.74
C SER A 77 -0.65 7.13 1.91
N VAL A 78 0.52 7.80 1.97
CA VAL A 78 0.77 8.80 3.02
C VAL A 78 -0.20 9.97 2.90
N LYS A 79 -0.38 10.49 1.70
CA LYS A 79 -1.30 11.62 1.46
C LYS A 79 -2.74 11.23 1.79
N VAL A 80 -3.15 10.04 1.38
CA VAL A 80 -4.49 9.52 1.63
C VAL A 80 -4.72 9.34 3.13
N TRP A 81 -3.76 8.74 3.83
CA TRP A 81 -3.83 8.53 5.27
C TRP A 81 -3.95 9.84 6.03
N CYS A 82 -3.09 10.81 5.70
CA CYS A 82 -3.10 12.11 6.35
C CYS A 82 -4.44 12.81 6.17
N LYS A 83 -5.00 12.77 4.98
CA LYS A 83 -6.29 13.39 4.69
C LYS A 83 -7.44 12.65 5.38
N TYR A 84 -7.45 11.34 5.30
CA TYR A 84 -8.54 10.53 5.86
C TYR A 84 -8.62 10.64 7.38
N TYR A 85 -7.47 10.58 8.05
CA TYR A 85 -7.39 10.60 9.51
C TYR A 85 -7.14 12.00 10.09
N ASN A 86 -7.03 13.01 9.23
CA ASN A 86 -6.72 14.38 9.64
C ASN A 86 -5.43 14.42 10.48
N LYS A 87 -4.37 13.87 9.93
CA LYS A 87 -3.07 13.74 10.56
C LYS A 87 -1.99 14.35 9.68
N THR A 88 -0.77 14.47 10.23
CA THR A 88 0.38 15.00 9.51
C THR A 88 1.30 13.87 9.02
N GLU A 89 2.24 14.22 8.14
CA GLU A 89 3.26 13.27 7.71
C GLU A 89 4.14 12.81 8.87
N GLU A 90 4.39 13.69 9.85
CA GLU A 90 5.14 13.32 11.05
C GLU A 90 4.39 12.28 11.86
N ASP A 91 3.06 12.40 11.97
CA ASP A 91 2.22 11.39 12.61
C ASP A 91 2.34 10.05 11.89
N PHE A 92 2.37 10.08 10.57
CA PHE A 92 2.55 8.86 9.76
C PHE A 92 3.92 8.23 10.05
N ARG A 93 4.98 9.05 10.03
CA ARG A 93 6.33 8.57 10.32
C ARG A 93 6.43 7.92 11.70
N GLU A 94 5.80 8.52 12.70
CA GLU A 94 5.76 7.94 14.04
C GLU A 94 5.05 6.60 14.08
N ARG A 95 3.93 6.48 13.35
CA ARG A 95 3.15 5.24 13.34
C ARG A 95 3.85 4.12 12.56
N TYR A 96 4.41 4.42 11.40
CA TYR A 96 5.00 3.42 10.50
C TYR A 96 6.52 3.33 10.58
N GLY A 97 7.16 4.27 11.27
CA GLY A 97 8.61 4.25 11.47
C GLY A 97 9.42 4.94 10.37
N ARG A 98 8.80 5.27 9.25
CA ARG A 98 9.47 5.96 8.15
C ARG A 98 8.47 6.55 7.16
N LEU A 99 8.97 7.44 6.32
CA LEU A 99 8.23 7.95 5.16
C LEU A 99 8.76 7.25 3.89
N PRO A 100 8.00 7.28 2.78
CA PRO A 100 8.47 6.69 1.53
C PRO A 100 9.64 7.48 0.96
N LEU A 101 10.44 6.80 0.17
CA LEU A 101 11.58 7.40 -0.51
C LEU A 101 11.19 8.42 -1.56
#